data_82edd22ed0b1f85a56e985855364313c
#
_entry.id   82edd22ed0b1f85a56e985855364313c
#
_cell.length_a   1.000
_cell.length_b   1.000
_cell.length_c   1.000
_cell.angle_alpha   90.00
_cell.angle_beta   90.00
_cell.angle_gamma   90.00
#
_symmetry.space_group_name_H-M   'P 1'
#
loop_
_entity.id
_entity.type
_entity.pdbx_description
1 polymer ?
#
loop_
_entity_poly.entity_id
_entity_poly.type
_entity_poly.pdbx_seq_one_letter_code
_entity_poly.pdbx_strand_id
1 'polypeptide(L)'
;MVNTKVTLCGIEMDNPIIPASGTFGFGYEFAELYDINMLGTFSFKGTTREPRFGNPTPRIAEYAGGLLNAVGLQNPGVDAVIETELPKLKQVFHKPVMANVSGFSVAEYAEVCEKLDAQKQVGWLEVNISCPNVHGGGAAFGADPKSAAEVTKAVRAVTKKPIILKLSPTAADIAAVAKACEDAGADGVSLINTLPGMRIDLKRRRPLLANTTGGMSGPGMFPLAVRMVYQVYEAVSIPIVGMGGVTTAEDVIELMLAGAAAVGVGAANLVEPYACKTIIEDLPAVMERYGMEDLTEIIGGAHHG
;
A
#
# COMPACT_ATOMS: atom_id res chain seq x y z
N MET A 1 21.43 -19.25 -9.22
CA MET A 1 20.15 -18.51 -9.39
C MET A 1 19.69 -18.08 -8.02
N VAL A 2 19.45 -16.80 -7.84
CA VAL A 2 18.95 -16.24 -6.58
C VAL A 2 17.47 -16.58 -6.39
N ASN A 3 17.01 -16.64 -5.15
CA ASN A 3 15.61 -16.86 -4.79
C ASN A 3 14.94 -15.51 -4.47
N THR A 4 13.96 -15.12 -5.30
CA THR A 4 13.16 -13.89 -5.09
C THR A 4 11.82 -14.13 -4.42
N LYS A 5 11.45 -15.39 -4.16
CA LYS A 5 10.19 -15.75 -3.52
C LYS A 5 10.12 -15.26 -2.08
N VAL A 6 8.94 -14.80 -1.68
CA VAL A 6 8.65 -14.40 -0.31
C VAL A 6 7.29 -14.93 0.13
N THR A 7 7.05 -14.95 1.45
CA THR A 7 5.74 -15.30 2.01
C THR A 7 5.18 -14.09 2.75
N LEU A 8 3.96 -13.68 2.42
CA LEU A 8 3.25 -12.60 3.09
C LEU A 8 1.99 -13.13 3.77
N CYS A 9 1.95 -13.10 5.10
CA CYS A 9 0.82 -13.60 5.90
C CYS A 9 0.35 -15.00 5.47
N GLY A 10 1.31 -15.93 5.25
CA GLY A 10 1.06 -17.32 4.88
C GLY A 10 0.76 -17.59 3.41
N ILE A 11 0.77 -16.60 2.54
CA ILE A 11 0.59 -16.74 1.08
C ILE A 11 1.93 -16.52 0.39
N GLU A 12 2.38 -17.51 -0.41
CA GLU A 12 3.61 -17.42 -1.20
C GLU A 12 3.44 -16.48 -2.40
N MET A 13 4.45 -15.68 -2.68
CA MET A 13 4.58 -14.80 -3.84
C MET A 13 5.90 -15.06 -4.56
N ASP A 14 5.92 -15.01 -5.90
CA ASP A 14 7.11 -15.25 -6.72
C ASP A 14 8.22 -14.20 -6.53
N ASN A 15 7.84 -13.01 -6.08
CA ASN A 15 8.72 -11.89 -5.74
C ASN A 15 8.01 -10.93 -4.78
N PRO A 16 8.74 -10.01 -4.11
CA PRO A 16 8.16 -9.12 -3.11
C PRO A 16 7.37 -7.92 -3.65
N ILE A 17 7.26 -7.74 -4.98
CA ILE A 17 6.78 -6.49 -5.58
C ILE A 17 5.26 -6.43 -5.63
N ILE A 18 4.72 -5.35 -5.03
CA ILE A 18 3.29 -5.07 -4.92
C ILE A 18 3.01 -3.66 -5.44
N PRO A 19 2.49 -3.46 -6.67
CA PRO A 19 1.91 -2.18 -7.06
C PRO A 19 0.93 -1.67 -6.01
N ALA A 20 1.14 -0.44 -5.52
CA ALA A 20 0.37 0.13 -4.41
C ALA A 20 -1.00 0.63 -4.88
N SER A 21 -1.99 0.49 -4.01
CA SER A 21 -3.35 0.96 -4.26
C SER A 21 -3.39 2.43 -4.65
N GLY A 22 -4.19 2.73 -5.68
CA GLY A 22 -4.35 4.07 -6.23
C GLY A 22 -3.35 4.44 -7.32
N THR A 23 -2.39 3.57 -7.64
CA THR A 23 -1.40 3.78 -8.70
C THR A 23 -1.43 2.69 -9.77
N PHE A 24 -2.31 1.69 -9.62
CA PHE A 24 -2.39 0.53 -10.52
C PHE A 24 -3.84 0.17 -10.92
N GLY A 25 -4.80 1.05 -10.66
CA GLY A 25 -6.20 0.83 -10.98
C GLY A 25 -6.77 -0.46 -10.39
N PHE A 26 -7.41 -1.27 -11.22
CA PHE A 26 -7.80 -2.65 -10.93
C PHE A 26 -6.93 -3.68 -11.65
N GLY A 27 -5.80 -3.25 -12.24
CA GLY A 27 -4.77 -4.09 -12.83
C GLY A 27 -4.96 -4.39 -14.32
N TYR A 28 -6.18 -4.54 -14.81
CA TYR A 28 -6.44 -4.87 -16.21
C TYR A 28 -6.00 -3.74 -17.17
N GLU A 29 -5.92 -2.51 -16.71
CA GLU A 29 -5.39 -1.37 -17.47
C GLU A 29 -3.89 -1.55 -17.75
N PHE A 30 -3.14 -2.07 -16.79
CA PHE A 30 -1.71 -2.36 -16.93
C PHE A 30 -1.45 -3.67 -17.68
N ALA A 31 -2.40 -4.61 -17.67
CA ALA A 31 -2.31 -5.84 -18.46
C ALA A 31 -2.30 -5.59 -19.97
N GLU A 32 -2.75 -4.42 -20.43
CA GLU A 32 -2.61 -3.99 -21.83
C GLU A 32 -1.16 -3.63 -22.20
N LEU A 33 -0.29 -3.39 -21.21
CA LEU A 33 1.10 -2.97 -21.41
C LEU A 33 2.08 -4.13 -21.27
N TYR A 34 1.87 -5.02 -20.28
CA TYR A 34 2.71 -6.18 -20.02
C TYR A 34 1.95 -7.26 -19.26
N ASP A 35 2.52 -8.47 -19.21
CA ASP A 35 1.95 -9.57 -18.41
C ASP A 35 2.10 -9.29 -16.91
N ILE A 36 1.02 -8.82 -16.30
CA ILE A 36 0.98 -8.50 -14.87
C ILE A 36 1.07 -9.72 -13.95
N ASN A 37 0.96 -10.96 -14.48
CA ASN A 37 1.19 -12.17 -13.69
C ASN A 37 2.64 -12.35 -13.24
N MET A 38 3.60 -11.55 -13.77
CA MET A 38 4.95 -11.49 -13.25
C MET A 38 5.04 -10.84 -11.86
N LEU A 39 4.08 -10.01 -11.45
CA LEU A 39 4.02 -9.39 -10.13
C LEU A 39 3.86 -10.45 -9.02
N GLY A 40 4.36 -10.18 -7.81
CA GLY A 40 4.04 -11.00 -6.64
C GLY A 40 2.54 -10.98 -6.35
N THR A 41 1.99 -9.80 -6.23
CA THR A 41 0.57 -9.44 -6.22
C THR A 41 0.44 -7.95 -6.50
N PHE A 42 -0.76 -7.37 -6.38
CA PHE A 42 -0.95 -5.92 -6.32
C PHE A 42 -2.13 -5.55 -5.42
N SER A 43 -2.11 -4.33 -4.89
CA SER A 43 -3.21 -3.78 -4.12
C SER A 43 -4.10 -2.94 -5.04
N PHE A 44 -5.31 -3.40 -5.31
CA PHE A 44 -6.22 -2.67 -6.19
C PHE A 44 -6.77 -1.41 -5.54
N LYS A 45 -7.47 -0.58 -6.31
CA LYS A 45 -8.03 0.71 -5.90
C LYS A 45 -8.81 0.63 -4.60
N GLY A 46 -8.50 1.53 -3.66
CA GLY A 46 -9.19 1.64 -2.37
C GLY A 46 -10.71 1.72 -2.54
N THR A 47 -11.39 0.74 -1.96
CA THR A 47 -12.81 0.48 -2.13
C THR A 47 -13.57 0.91 -0.88
N THR A 48 -14.65 1.67 -1.06
CA THR A 48 -15.58 2.10 -0.02
C THR A 48 -16.92 1.37 -0.17
N ARG A 49 -17.76 1.40 0.85
CA ARG A 49 -19.11 0.84 0.80
C ARG A 49 -19.89 1.40 -0.39
N GLU A 50 -20.02 2.72 -0.44
CA GLU A 50 -20.70 3.43 -1.52
C GLU A 50 -19.72 3.95 -2.57
N PRO A 51 -20.14 4.17 -3.83
CA PRO A 51 -19.32 4.78 -4.86
C PRO A 51 -18.93 6.21 -4.52
N ARG A 52 -17.74 6.64 -4.93
CA ARG A 52 -17.23 7.99 -4.71
C ARG A 52 -16.63 8.59 -5.98
N PHE A 53 -17.00 9.82 -6.28
CA PHE A 53 -16.40 10.59 -7.38
C PHE A 53 -15.01 11.17 -7.05
N GLY A 54 -14.66 11.21 -5.77
CA GLY A 54 -13.45 11.85 -5.28
C GLY A 54 -13.59 13.36 -5.11
N ASN A 55 -12.45 14.02 -4.86
CA ASN A 55 -12.39 15.47 -4.64
C ASN A 55 -12.42 16.26 -5.96
N PRO A 56 -12.75 17.57 -5.92
CA PRO A 56 -12.66 18.46 -7.08
C PRO A 56 -11.26 18.54 -7.67
N THR A 57 -11.18 18.83 -8.98
CA THR A 57 -9.92 19.09 -9.69
C THR A 57 -9.53 20.58 -9.59
N PRO A 58 -8.21 20.90 -9.68
CA PRO A 58 -7.05 20.02 -9.83
C PRO A 58 -6.76 19.26 -8.55
N ARG A 59 -6.52 17.94 -8.65
CA ARG A 59 -6.31 17.07 -7.49
C ARG A 59 -5.02 16.24 -7.56
N ILE A 60 -4.18 16.52 -8.57
CA ILE A 60 -2.83 15.99 -8.73
C ILE A 60 -1.93 17.14 -9.15
N ALA A 61 -0.71 17.19 -8.60
CA ALA A 61 0.32 18.14 -8.98
C ALA A 61 1.71 17.51 -8.79
N GLU A 62 2.67 17.95 -9.57
CA GLU A 62 4.05 17.49 -9.48
C GLU A 62 4.90 18.41 -8.58
N TYR A 63 5.95 17.87 -7.98
CA TYR A 63 7.03 18.61 -7.34
C TYR A 63 8.37 17.88 -7.57
N ALA A 64 9.48 18.50 -7.28
CA ALA A 64 10.81 17.97 -7.59
C ALA A 64 11.11 16.58 -6.98
N GLY A 65 10.46 16.22 -5.87
CA GLY A 65 10.61 14.92 -5.20
C GLY A 65 9.52 13.89 -5.51
N GLY A 66 8.55 14.21 -6.41
CA GLY A 66 7.46 13.31 -6.73
C GLY A 66 6.12 13.98 -7.02
N LEU A 67 5.04 13.45 -6.45
CA LEU A 67 3.66 13.85 -6.71
C LEU A 67 2.94 14.27 -5.44
N LEU A 68 2.04 15.26 -5.59
CA LEU A 68 1.01 15.63 -4.63
C LEU A 68 -0.33 15.14 -5.15
N ASN A 69 -1.10 14.43 -4.34
CA ASN A 69 -2.45 14.02 -4.72
C ASN A 69 -3.48 14.27 -3.62
N ALA A 70 -4.67 14.65 -4.05
CA ALA A 70 -5.86 14.76 -3.23
C ALA A 70 -7.05 14.11 -3.94
N VAL A 71 -6.89 12.88 -4.44
CA VAL A 71 -7.92 12.19 -5.27
C VAL A 71 -9.20 11.95 -4.48
N GLY A 72 -9.14 11.65 -3.17
CA GLY A 72 -10.33 11.54 -2.32
C GLY A 72 -11.10 10.24 -2.48
N LEU A 73 -10.40 9.11 -2.64
CA LEU A 73 -10.98 7.77 -2.70
C LEU A 73 -12.00 7.58 -3.86
N GLN A 74 -11.74 8.13 -5.05
CA GLN A 74 -12.57 7.83 -6.21
C GLN A 74 -12.59 6.32 -6.49
N ASN A 75 -13.77 5.71 -6.39
CA ASN A 75 -13.96 4.28 -6.63
C ASN A 75 -15.44 3.98 -6.89
N PRO A 76 -15.78 2.83 -7.51
CA PRO A 76 -17.16 2.49 -7.89
C PRO A 76 -18.01 1.93 -6.75
N GLY A 77 -17.46 1.74 -5.53
CA GLY A 77 -18.13 1.06 -4.42
C GLY A 77 -17.94 -0.46 -4.45
N VAL A 78 -18.07 -1.10 -3.29
CA VAL A 78 -17.73 -2.52 -3.11
C VAL A 78 -18.58 -3.45 -3.98
N ASP A 79 -19.86 -3.15 -4.16
CA ASP A 79 -20.75 -4.01 -4.95
C ASP A 79 -20.33 -4.01 -6.42
N ALA A 80 -20.04 -2.85 -7.02
CA ALA A 80 -19.54 -2.75 -8.38
C ALA A 80 -18.13 -3.35 -8.54
N VAL A 81 -17.27 -3.28 -7.50
CA VAL A 81 -15.97 -3.99 -7.49
C VAL A 81 -16.19 -5.49 -7.62
N ILE A 82 -17.11 -6.06 -6.87
CA ILE A 82 -17.40 -7.50 -6.87
C ILE A 82 -18.06 -7.93 -8.19
N GLU A 83 -19.04 -7.17 -8.67
CA GLU A 83 -19.85 -7.55 -9.82
C GLU A 83 -19.16 -7.25 -11.17
N THR A 84 -18.27 -6.26 -11.22
CA THR A 84 -17.71 -5.77 -12.48
C THR A 84 -16.18 -5.85 -12.51
N GLU A 85 -15.48 -5.31 -11.49
CA GLU A 85 -14.03 -5.14 -11.58
C GLU A 85 -13.27 -6.44 -11.33
N LEU A 86 -13.63 -7.23 -10.31
CA LEU A 86 -13.01 -8.53 -10.07
C LEU A 86 -13.21 -9.54 -11.21
N PRO A 87 -14.40 -9.66 -11.86
CA PRO A 87 -14.55 -10.47 -13.05
C PRO A 87 -13.66 -10.08 -14.23
N LYS A 88 -13.45 -8.78 -14.49
CA LYS A 88 -12.50 -8.30 -15.51
C LYS A 88 -11.06 -8.65 -15.13
N LEU A 89 -10.68 -8.38 -13.89
CA LEU A 89 -9.35 -8.69 -13.37
C LEU A 89 -9.02 -10.18 -13.52
N LYS A 90 -9.95 -11.06 -13.20
CA LYS A 90 -9.77 -12.52 -13.28
C LYS A 90 -9.40 -13.02 -14.68
N GLN A 91 -9.71 -12.26 -15.73
CA GLN A 91 -9.37 -12.62 -17.10
C GLN A 91 -7.88 -12.43 -17.40
N VAL A 92 -7.20 -11.55 -16.66
CA VAL A 92 -5.80 -11.13 -16.93
C VAL A 92 -4.84 -11.39 -15.78
N PHE A 93 -5.34 -11.62 -14.55
CA PHE A 93 -4.51 -11.90 -13.38
C PHE A 93 -5.02 -13.12 -12.62
N HIS A 94 -4.14 -14.12 -12.44
CA HIS A 94 -4.53 -15.46 -11.98
C HIS A 94 -4.06 -15.79 -10.56
N LYS A 95 -3.37 -14.84 -9.91
CA LYS A 95 -2.87 -14.96 -8.54
C LYS A 95 -3.85 -14.32 -7.54
N PRO A 96 -3.72 -14.60 -6.23
CA PRO A 96 -4.43 -13.85 -5.21
C PRO A 96 -4.09 -12.35 -5.29
N VAL A 97 -5.10 -11.48 -5.13
CA VAL A 97 -4.95 -10.02 -5.16
C VAL A 97 -5.20 -9.43 -3.78
N MET A 98 -4.58 -8.31 -3.49
CA MET A 98 -4.78 -7.54 -2.25
C MET A 98 -5.90 -6.52 -2.44
N ALA A 99 -6.95 -6.63 -1.63
CA ALA A 99 -8.07 -5.70 -1.65
C ALA A 99 -7.81 -4.52 -0.72
N ASN A 100 -7.62 -3.31 -1.26
CA ASN A 100 -7.53 -2.12 -0.42
C ASN A 100 -8.93 -1.66 0.00
N VAL A 101 -9.15 -1.60 1.32
CA VAL A 101 -10.44 -1.24 1.93
C VAL A 101 -10.33 0.11 2.62
N SER A 102 -11.29 0.98 2.35
CA SER A 102 -11.39 2.29 2.99
C SER A 102 -12.81 2.52 3.51
N GLY A 103 -12.95 3.26 4.61
CA GLY A 103 -14.24 3.54 5.25
C GLY A 103 -14.22 4.84 6.03
N PHE A 104 -15.40 5.27 6.48
CA PHE A 104 -15.63 6.49 7.27
C PHE A 104 -16.14 6.17 8.68
N SER A 105 -16.41 4.90 8.95
CA SER A 105 -16.76 4.38 10.27
C SER A 105 -16.24 2.95 10.42
N VAL A 106 -16.09 2.49 11.65
CA VAL A 106 -15.69 1.12 11.97
C VAL A 106 -16.63 0.10 11.30
N ALA A 107 -17.93 0.38 11.28
CA ALA A 107 -18.94 -0.47 10.66
C ALA A 107 -18.75 -0.58 9.13
N GLU A 108 -18.41 0.52 8.45
CA GLU A 108 -18.14 0.50 7.00
C GLU A 108 -16.92 -0.35 6.65
N TYR A 109 -15.83 -0.28 7.43
CA TYR A 109 -14.68 -1.15 7.25
C TYR A 109 -15.06 -2.63 7.38
N ALA A 110 -15.81 -2.99 8.42
CA ALA A 110 -16.26 -4.35 8.64
C ALA A 110 -17.14 -4.85 7.49
N GLU A 111 -18.16 -4.08 7.07
CA GLU A 111 -19.06 -4.44 5.98
C GLU A 111 -18.33 -4.67 4.65
N VAL A 112 -17.41 -3.76 4.27
CA VAL A 112 -16.64 -3.91 3.03
C VAL A 112 -15.72 -5.12 3.10
N CYS A 113 -15.07 -5.36 4.24
CA CYS A 113 -14.22 -6.53 4.43
C CYS A 113 -15.02 -7.84 4.37
N GLU A 114 -16.21 -7.91 4.98
CA GLU A 114 -17.09 -9.08 4.92
C GLU A 114 -17.49 -9.43 3.49
N LYS A 115 -17.91 -8.43 2.68
CA LYS A 115 -18.25 -8.63 1.27
C LYS A 115 -17.06 -9.14 0.44
N LEU A 116 -15.85 -8.61 0.69
CA LEU A 116 -14.63 -9.00 -0.01
C LEU A 116 -14.06 -10.34 0.49
N ASP A 117 -14.32 -10.74 1.73
CA ASP A 117 -13.94 -12.05 2.27
C ASP A 117 -14.53 -13.21 1.44
N ALA A 118 -15.74 -13.07 0.95
CA ALA A 118 -16.40 -14.05 0.10
C ALA A 118 -15.74 -14.22 -1.29
N GLN A 119 -14.87 -13.29 -1.72
CA GLN A 119 -14.28 -13.31 -3.05
C GLN A 119 -13.03 -14.18 -3.10
N LYS A 120 -13.04 -15.26 -3.88
CA LYS A 120 -11.96 -16.26 -3.94
C LYS A 120 -10.62 -15.69 -4.44
N GLN A 121 -10.66 -14.68 -5.33
CA GLN A 121 -9.45 -14.04 -5.88
C GLN A 121 -8.78 -13.10 -4.87
N VAL A 122 -9.51 -12.62 -3.87
CA VAL A 122 -8.95 -11.78 -2.81
C VAL A 122 -8.16 -12.66 -1.83
N GLY A 123 -6.84 -12.44 -1.76
CA GLY A 123 -5.94 -13.14 -0.84
C GLY A 123 -5.74 -12.39 0.47
N TRP A 124 -5.67 -11.05 0.43
CA TRP A 124 -5.46 -10.17 1.58
C TRP A 124 -6.44 -9.01 1.57
N LEU A 125 -6.74 -8.51 2.77
CA LEU A 125 -7.48 -7.27 2.99
C LEU A 125 -6.50 -6.21 3.52
N GLU A 126 -6.13 -5.23 2.68
CA GLU A 126 -5.35 -4.07 3.09
C GLU A 126 -6.28 -2.98 3.61
N VAL A 127 -6.42 -2.87 4.93
CA VAL A 127 -7.34 -1.94 5.58
C VAL A 127 -6.67 -0.57 5.73
N ASN A 128 -7.10 0.39 4.94
CA ASN A 128 -6.50 1.71 4.85
C ASN A 128 -7.07 2.65 5.92
N ILE A 129 -6.42 2.70 7.08
CA ILE A 129 -6.77 3.59 8.20
C ILE A 129 -6.02 4.94 8.14
N SER A 130 -5.42 5.30 7.01
CA SER A 130 -4.45 6.39 6.92
C SER A 130 -4.77 7.44 5.85
N CYS A 131 -5.98 7.46 5.25
CA CYS A 131 -6.28 8.37 4.13
C CYS A 131 -6.37 9.84 4.61
N PRO A 132 -5.41 10.73 4.24
CA PRO A 132 -5.42 12.12 4.67
C PRO A 132 -6.39 13.02 3.89
N ASN A 133 -6.94 12.51 2.77
CA ASN A 133 -7.67 13.30 1.78
C ASN A 133 -9.19 13.28 1.97
N VAL A 134 -9.69 12.79 3.11
CA VAL A 134 -11.12 12.71 3.42
C VAL A 134 -11.38 13.18 4.85
N HIS A 135 -12.34 14.09 5.02
CA HIS A 135 -12.78 14.56 6.34
C HIS A 135 -13.57 13.45 7.06
N GLY A 136 -13.21 13.16 8.30
CA GLY A 136 -13.90 12.19 9.15
C GLY A 136 -13.66 10.72 8.82
N GLY A 137 -12.68 10.42 7.93
CA GLY A 137 -12.32 9.05 7.51
C GLY A 137 -10.93 8.62 7.99
N GLY A 138 -10.33 7.68 7.25
CA GLY A 138 -9.11 6.94 7.52
C GLY A 138 -8.01 7.58 8.37
N ALA A 139 -7.63 8.84 8.12
CA ALA A 139 -6.57 9.51 8.88
C ALA A 139 -6.87 9.63 10.39
N ALA A 140 -8.14 9.76 10.77
CA ALA A 140 -8.53 9.83 12.18
C ALA A 140 -8.33 8.48 12.89
N PHE A 141 -8.57 7.37 12.19
CA PHE A 141 -8.40 6.01 12.74
C PHE A 141 -6.94 5.61 12.84
N GLY A 142 -6.08 6.07 11.93
CA GLY A 142 -4.64 5.73 11.91
C GLY A 142 -3.74 6.64 12.73
N ALA A 143 -4.27 7.68 13.34
CA ALA A 143 -3.48 8.63 14.15
C ALA A 143 -3.27 8.13 15.59
N ASP A 144 -4.16 7.30 16.11
CA ASP A 144 -4.22 6.86 17.50
C ASP A 144 -4.28 5.31 17.59
N PRO A 145 -3.43 4.68 18.44
CA PRO A 145 -3.40 3.22 18.62
C PRO A 145 -4.75 2.60 18.99
N LYS A 146 -5.54 3.27 19.83
CA LYS A 146 -6.85 2.75 20.27
C LYS A 146 -7.85 2.68 19.12
N SER A 147 -7.93 3.73 18.32
CA SER A 147 -8.81 3.79 17.15
C SER A 147 -8.40 2.79 16.08
N ALA A 148 -7.09 2.59 15.86
CA ALA A 148 -6.57 1.59 14.95
C ALA A 148 -6.93 0.16 15.41
N ALA A 149 -6.77 -0.13 16.70
CA ALA A 149 -7.15 -1.42 17.29
C ALA A 149 -8.67 -1.68 17.20
N GLU A 150 -9.51 -0.66 17.34
CA GLU A 150 -10.97 -0.79 17.22
C GLU A 150 -11.37 -1.24 15.81
N VAL A 151 -10.84 -0.58 14.77
CA VAL A 151 -11.06 -0.99 13.37
C VAL A 151 -10.56 -2.40 13.14
N THR A 152 -9.33 -2.71 13.61
CA THR A 152 -8.73 -4.05 13.43
C THR A 152 -9.59 -5.15 14.04
N LYS A 153 -10.08 -4.98 15.27
CA LYS A 153 -10.98 -5.96 15.94
C LYS A 153 -12.28 -6.15 15.19
N ALA A 154 -12.89 -5.06 14.72
CA ALA A 154 -14.15 -5.14 13.98
C ALA A 154 -13.98 -5.87 12.64
N VAL A 155 -12.89 -5.61 11.91
CA VAL A 155 -12.59 -6.33 10.68
C VAL A 155 -12.26 -7.79 10.96
N ARG A 156 -11.45 -8.08 12.00
CA ARG A 156 -11.11 -9.48 12.37
C ARG A 156 -12.35 -10.32 12.71
N ALA A 157 -13.39 -9.70 13.26
CA ALA A 157 -14.62 -10.40 13.60
C ALA A 157 -15.41 -10.92 12.40
N VAL A 158 -15.24 -10.36 11.21
CA VAL A 158 -16.02 -10.65 9.99
C VAL A 158 -15.24 -11.37 8.90
N THR A 159 -13.93 -11.59 9.05
CA THR A 159 -13.10 -12.24 8.03
C THR A 159 -12.12 -13.24 8.63
N LYS A 160 -11.75 -14.25 7.84
CA LYS A 160 -10.64 -15.17 8.13
C LYS A 160 -9.43 -14.93 7.22
N LYS A 161 -9.57 -14.09 6.21
CA LYS A 161 -8.44 -13.71 5.35
C LYS A 161 -7.40 -12.93 6.13
N PRO A 162 -6.14 -12.94 5.69
CA PRO A 162 -5.11 -12.06 6.22
C PRO A 162 -5.51 -10.58 6.14
N ILE A 163 -5.38 -9.88 7.28
CA ILE A 163 -5.64 -8.45 7.43
C ILE A 163 -4.32 -7.71 7.55
N ILE A 164 -4.09 -6.75 6.66
CA ILE A 164 -2.91 -5.88 6.67
C ILE A 164 -3.37 -4.45 6.93
N LEU A 165 -2.95 -3.83 8.03
CA LEU A 165 -3.32 -2.45 8.36
C LEU A 165 -2.37 -1.47 7.68
N LYS A 166 -2.91 -0.56 6.82
CA LYS A 166 -2.11 0.48 6.16
C LYS A 166 -2.01 1.71 7.02
N LEU A 167 -0.78 1.97 7.50
CA LEU A 167 -0.47 2.97 8.51
C LEU A 167 -0.13 4.35 7.91
N SER A 168 -0.40 5.38 8.70
CA SER A 168 -0.12 6.78 8.33
C SER A 168 1.26 7.22 8.82
N PRO A 169 2.05 7.94 7.98
CA PRO A 169 3.29 8.56 8.44
C PRO A 169 3.06 9.75 9.40
N THR A 170 1.79 10.16 9.59
CA THR A 170 1.44 11.28 10.48
C THR A 170 1.09 10.85 11.89
N ALA A 171 1.08 9.55 12.18
CA ALA A 171 0.94 9.05 13.54
C ALA A 171 2.10 9.59 14.42
N ALA A 172 1.80 10.05 15.61
CA ALA A 172 2.82 10.54 16.54
C ALA A 172 3.83 9.44 16.91
N ASP A 173 3.35 8.20 17.03
CA ASP A 173 4.14 7.00 17.22
C ASP A 173 3.57 5.87 16.34
N ILE A 174 4.18 5.68 15.17
CA ILE A 174 3.74 4.67 14.20
C ILE A 174 3.99 3.24 14.71
N ALA A 175 5.03 3.04 15.53
CA ALA A 175 5.35 1.75 16.12
C ALA A 175 4.29 1.33 17.15
N ALA A 176 3.83 2.26 17.98
CA ALA A 176 2.72 2.01 18.92
C ALA A 176 1.40 1.71 18.18
N VAL A 177 1.12 2.38 17.06
CA VAL A 177 -0.06 2.07 16.22
C VAL A 177 0.06 0.67 15.62
N ALA A 178 1.23 0.31 15.06
CA ALA A 178 1.48 -1.02 14.51
C ALA A 178 1.29 -2.12 15.57
N LYS A 179 1.85 -1.92 16.76
CA LYS A 179 1.71 -2.87 17.88
C LYS A 179 0.25 -3.03 18.32
N ALA A 180 -0.50 -1.94 18.39
CA ALA A 180 -1.92 -1.99 18.73
C ALA A 180 -2.76 -2.75 17.67
N CYS A 181 -2.39 -2.65 16.37
CA CYS A 181 -3.00 -3.44 15.31
C CYS A 181 -2.67 -4.94 15.44
N GLU A 182 -1.41 -5.29 15.71
CA GLU A 182 -0.97 -6.67 15.96
C GLU A 182 -1.74 -7.28 17.13
N ASP A 183 -1.78 -6.60 18.28
CA ASP A 183 -2.47 -7.04 19.49
C ASP A 183 -3.99 -7.17 19.28
N ALA A 184 -4.54 -6.45 18.30
CA ALA A 184 -5.96 -6.51 17.92
C ALA A 184 -6.28 -7.60 16.88
N GLY A 185 -5.27 -8.33 16.37
CA GLY A 185 -5.43 -9.48 15.47
C GLY A 185 -5.14 -9.17 13.99
N ALA A 186 -4.34 -8.15 13.68
CA ALA A 186 -3.78 -7.96 12.35
C ALA A 186 -2.76 -9.07 12.05
N ASP A 187 -2.74 -9.53 10.78
CA ASP A 187 -1.77 -10.51 10.29
C ASP A 187 -0.53 -9.83 9.68
N GLY A 188 -0.59 -8.54 9.39
CA GLY A 188 0.48 -7.72 8.88
C GLY A 188 0.18 -6.24 8.97
N VAL A 189 1.17 -5.41 8.65
CA VAL A 189 1.02 -3.97 8.48
C VAL A 189 1.66 -3.52 7.17
N SER A 190 1.11 -2.46 6.56
CA SER A 190 1.73 -1.78 5.42
C SER A 190 2.00 -0.32 5.76
N LEU A 191 3.16 0.19 5.39
CA LEU A 191 3.57 1.56 5.64
C LEU A 191 4.63 2.01 4.62
N ILE A 192 4.60 3.24 4.19
CA ILE A 192 3.79 4.37 4.67
C ILE A 192 2.78 4.80 3.63
N ASN A 193 1.66 5.35 4.07
CA ASN A 193 0.80 6.15 3.20
C ASN A 193 1.48 7.52 2.94
N THR A 194 0.85 8.36 2.12
CA THR A 194 1.38 9.67 1.72
C THR A 194 1.41 10.66 2.90
N LEU A 195 2.45 11.51 2.93
CA LEU A 195 2.61 12.59 3.93
C LEU A 195 1.93 13.86 3.44
N PRO A 196 1.13 14.57 4.27
CA PRO A 196 0.50 15.82 3.87
C PRO A 196 1.50 16.89 3.45
N GLY A 197 1.24 17.52 2.30
CA GLY A 197 2.04 18.62 1.78
C GLY A 197 1.21 19.59 0.95
N MET A 198 1.85 20.70 0.51
CA MET A 198 1.20 21.74 -0.30
C MET A 198 2.21 22.39 -1.24
N ARG A 199 1.72 22.84 -2.39
CA ARG A 199 2.43 23.73 -3.32
C ARG A 199 1.55 24.94 -3.67
N ILE A 200 2.18 26.09 -3.88
CA ILE A 200 1.52 27.33 -4.29
C ILE A 200 1.85 27.62 -5.76
N ASP A 201 0.83 27.92 -6.55
CA ASP A 201 0.98 28.51 -7.87
C ASP A 201 1.38 29.99 -7.72
N LEU A 202 2.63 30.30 -8.05
CA LEU A 202 3.19 31.65 -7.87
C LEU A 202 2.50 32.68 -8.77
N LYS A 203 2.04 32.28 -9.95
CA LYS A 203 1.36 33.17 -10.90
C LYS A 203 -0.06 33.49 -10.42
N ARG A 204 -0.78 32.47 -9.95
CA ARG A 204 -2.18 32.59 -9.49
C ARG A 204 -2.27 32.96 -8.01
N ARG A 205 -1.16 32.87 -7.26
CA ARG A 205 -1.06 33.13 -5.81
C ARG A 205 -2.08 32.34 -4.99
N ARG A 206 -2.25 31.04 -5.32
CA ARG A 206 -3.20 30.13 -4.64
C ARG A 206 -2.64 28.69 -4.62
N PRO A 207 -3.17 27.80 -3.77
CA PRO A 207 -2.80 26.39 -3.79
C PRO A 207 -2.95 25.75 -5.17
N LEU A 208 -2.03 24.82 -5.52
CA LEU A 208 -2.10 24.08 -6.78
C LEU A 208 -3.29 23.12 -6.79
N LEU A 209 -3.60 22.50 -5.65
CA LEU A 209 -4.71 21.56 -5.52
C LEU A 209 -5.98 22.27 -5.05
N ALA A 210 -7.13 21.86 -5.56
CA ALA A 210 -8.44 22.38 -5.13
C ALA A 210 -8.67 22.13 -3.62
N ASN A 211 -8.15 21.03 -3.09
CA ASN A 211 -8.23 20.64 -1.68
C ASN A 211 -7.20 21.36 -0.78
N THR A 212 -6.49 22.35 -1.30
CA THR A 212 -5.41 23.09 -0.63
C THR A 212 -4.18 22.23 -0.38
N THR A 213 -4.32 21.12 0.35
CA THR A 213 -3.28 20.14 0.66
C THR A 213 -3.52 18.82 -0.06
N GLY A 214 -2.47 18.00 -0.20
CA GLY A 214 -2.53 16.64 -0.73
C GLY A 214 -1.44 15.77 -0.13
N GLY A 215 -1.53 14.46 -0.37
CA GLY A 215 -0.51 13.52 0.05
C GLY A 215 0.71 13.56 -0.88
N MET A 216 1.90 13.71 -0.30
CA MET A 216 3.20 13.61 -0.99
C MET A 216 3.58 12.16 -1.20
N SER A 217 4.03 11.81 -2.41
CA SER A 217 4.58 10.51 -2.79
C SER A 217 5.75 10.70 -3.76
N GLY A 218 6.52 9.64 -4.02
CA GLY A 218 7.67 9.66 -4.91
C GLY A 218 9.00 9.59 -4.18
N PRO A 219 10.14 9.64 -4.91
CA PRO A 219 11.48 9.36 -4.38
C PRO A 219 11.87 10.21 -3.17
N GLY A 220 11.36 11.44 -3.07
CA GLY A 220 11.62 12.31 -1.91
C GLY A 220 11.10 11.78 -0.58
N MET A 221 10.24 10.74 -0.59
CA MET A 221 9.69 10.11 0.61
C MET A 221 10.47 8.87 1.06
N PHE A 222 11.39 8.37 0.23
CA PHE A 222 12.06 7.10 0.46
C PHE A 222 12.81 7.02 1.80
N PRO A 223 13.68 7.96 2.18
CA PRO A 223 14.39 7.88 3.47
C PRO A 223 13.46 7.90 4.69
N LEU A 224 12.29 8.56 4.56
CA LEU A 224 11.27 8.54 5.60
C LEU A 224 10.61 7.16 5.73
N ALA A 225 10.31 6.52 4.59
CA ALA A 225 9.74 5.17 4.56
C ALA A 225 10.70 4.15 5.18
N VAL A 226 11.97 4.15 4.78
CA VAL A 226 13.02 3.27 5.34
C VAL A 226 13.08 3.40 6.87
N ARG A 227 13.19 4.64 7.39
CA ARG A 227 13.22 4.89 8.84
C ARG A 227 11.98 4.33 9.55
N MET A 228 10.79 4.56 8.98
CA MET A 228 9.55 4.11 9.62
C MET A 228 9.39 2.59 9.57
N VAL A 229 9.77 1.93 8.49
CA VAL A 229 9.80 0.47 8.40
C VAL A 229 10.76 -0.10 9.45
N TYR A 230 11.97 0.46 9.55
CA TYR A 230 12.96 0.08 10.57
C TYR A 230 12.38 0.16 11.99
N GLN A 231 11.76 1.29 12.36
CA GLN A 231 11.15 1.49 13.68
C GLN A 231 9.99 0.51 13.97
N VAL A 232 9.14 0.24 12.97
CA VAL A 232 8.02 -0.68 13.14
C VAL A 232 8.49 -2.12 13.24
N TYR A 233 9.55 -2.52 12.52
CA TYR A 233 10.11 -3.86 12.60
C TYR A 233 10.59 -4.24 14.02
N GLU A 234 11.15 -3.27 14.77
CA GLU A 234 11.54 -3.47 16.17
C GLU A 234 10.34 -3.66 17.12
N ALA A 235 9.14 -3.22 16.71
CA ALA A 235 7.97 -3.18 17.60
C ALA A 235 6.99 -4.34 17.38
N VAL A 236 6.98 -4.98 16.20
CA VAL A 236 6.00 -6.01 15.85
C VAL A 236 6.67 -7.30 15.40
N SER A 237 5.95 -8.42 15.50
CA SER A 237 6.38 -9.73 14.99
C SER A 237 5.71 -10.12 13.68
N ILE A 238 4.66 -9.40 13.29
CA ILE A 238 3.91 -9.63 12.05
C ILE A 238 4.65 -9.01 10.84
N PRO A 239 4.50 -9.59 9.62
CA PRO A 239 5.17 -9.11 8.43
C PRO A 239 4.77 -7.68 8.06
N ILE A 240 5.73 -6.97 7.45
CA ILE A 240 5.61 -5.58 7.02
C ILE A 240 5.65 -5.51 5.50
N VAL A 241 4.70 -4.79 4.89
CA VAL A 241 4.81 -4.32 3.51
C VAL A 241 5.36 -2.89 3.54
N GLY A 242 6.64 -2.73 3.19
CA GLY A 242 7.30 -1.42 3.14
C GLY A 242 6.98 -0.70 1.84
N MET A 243 6.61 0.59 1.89
CA MET A 243 6.36 1.41 0.70
C MET A 243 6.62 2.88 0.94
N GLY A 244 6.97 3.60 -0.13
CA GLY A 244 7.18 5.05 -0.12
C GLY A 244 8.46 5.44 -0.86
N GLY A 245 8.33 5.90 -2.10
CA GLY A 245 9.43 6.40 -2.90
C GLY A 245 10.26 5.37 -3.66
N VAL A 246 9.90 4.09 -3.62
CA VAL A 246 10.58 2.99 -4.34
C VAL A 246 10.56 3.22 -5.84
N THR A 247 11.73 3.14 -6.47
CA THR A 247 11.94 3.33 -7.92
C THR A 247 12.90 2.32 -8.54
N THR A 248 13.71 1.62 -7.75
CA THR A 248 14.75 0.69 -8.19
C THR A 248 14.70 -0.64 -7.42
N ALA A 249 15.42 -1.64 -7.92
CA ALA A 249 15.60 -2.90 -7.20
C ALA A 249 16.46 -2.73 -5.93
N GLU A 250 17.40 -1.78 -5.92
CA GLU A 250 18.16 -1.41 -4.72
C GLU A 250 17.25 -0.86 -3.62
N ASP A 251 16.26 -0.02 -3.96
CA ASP A 251 15.28 0.49 -2.99
C ASP A 251 14.49 -0.66 -2.35
N VAL A 252 14.17 -1.71 -3.14
CA VAL A 252 13.49 -2.92 -2.63
C VAL A 252 14.34 -3.61 -1.58
N ILE A 253 15.60 -3.86 -1.89
CA ILE A 253 16.55 -4.51 -0.97
C ILE A 253 16.73 -3.67 0.31
N GLU A 254 16.85 -2.34 0.18
CA GLU A 254 17.01 -1.45 1.35
C GLU A 254 15.80 -1.52 2.29
N LEU A 255 14.56 -1.52 1.76
CA LEU A 255 13.37 -1.71 2.59
C LEU A 255 13.30 -3.09 3.23
N MET A 256 13.72 -4.14 2.53
CA MET A 256 13.78 -5.49 3.10
C MET A 256 14.83 -5.60 4.21
N LEU A 257 16.00 -5.01 4.04
CA LEU A 257 17.01 -4.89 5.09
C LEU A 257 16.49 -4.12 6.31
N ALA A 258 15.66 -3.10 6.09
CA ALA A 258 14.97 -2.37 7.17
C ALA A 258 13.87 -3.17 7.87
N GLY A 259 13.44 -4.32 7.32
CA GLY A 259 12.46 -5.23 7.92
C GLY A 259 11.19 -5.50 7.11
N ALA A 260 11.09 -5.00 5.89
CA ALA A 260 9.94 -5.30 5.03
C ALA A 260 10.00 -6.75 4.51
N ALA A 261 8.90 -7.50 4.58
CA ALA A 261 8.74 -8.83 3.99
C ALA A 261 8.29 -8.75 2.52
N ALA A 262 7.68 -7.65 2.12
CA ALA A 262 7.29 -7.32 0.75
C ALA A 262 7.32 -5.80 0.55
N VAL A 263 7.33 -5.34 -0.72
CA VAL A 263 7.58 -3.94 -1.05
C VAL A 263 6.51 -3.38 -1.98
N GLY A 264 5.89 -2.30 -1.54
CA GLY A 264 4.89 -1.55 -2.31
C GLY A 264 5.52 -0.51 -3.23
N VAL A 265 5.19 -0.56 -4.53
CA VAL A 265 5.63 0.42 -5.53
C VAL A 265 4.46 1.34 -5.88
N GLY A 266 4.57 2.62 -5.57
CA GLY A 266 3.48 3.59 -5.72
C GLY A 266 3.68 4.54 -6.90
N ALA A 267 4.12 5.78 -6.63
CA ALA A 267 4.21 6.86 -7.61
C ALA A 267 5.06 6.52 -8.85
N ALA A 268 6.00 5.59 -8.74
CA ALA A 268 6.80 5.15 -9.88
C ALA A 268 5.92 4.62 -11.03
N ASN A 269 4.82 3.90 -10.75
CA ASN A 269 3.89 3.41 -11.76
C ASN A 269 3.18 4.52 -12.55
N LEU A 270 3.08 5.72 -11.99
CA LEU A 270 2.46 6.89 -12.63
C LEU A 270 3.45 7.67 -13.49
N VAL A 271 4.75 7.54 -13.23
CA VAL A 271 5.85 8.16 -13.98
C VAL A 271 6.30 7.25 -15.12
N GLU A 272 6.46 5.96 -14.82
CA GLU A 272 6.87 4.91 -15.75
C GLU A 272 5.98 3.67 -15.55
N PRO A 273 5.04 3.40 -16.45
CA PRO A 273 4.11 2.27 -16.31
C PRO A 273 4.78 0.89 -16.21
N TYR A 274 6.02 0.75 -16.71
CA TYR A 274 6.82 -0.47 -16.62
C TYR A 274 7.68 -0.54 -15.35
N ALA A 275 7.59 0.41 -14.42
CA ALA A 275 8.46 0.48 -13.24
C ALA A 275 8.51 -0.85 -12.46
N CYS A 276 7.37 -1.44 -12.14
CA CYS A 276 7.34 -2.72 -11.43
C CYS A 276 7.97 -3.86 -12.23
N LYS A 277 7.73 -3.91 -13.54
CA LYS A 277 8.36 -4.89 -14.45
C LYS A 277 9.88 -4.77 -14.40
N THR A 278 10.41 -3.56 -14.61
CA THR A 278 11.85 -3.28 -14.60
C THR A 278 12.47 -3.66 -13.25
N ILE A 279 11.85 -3.28 -12.14
CA ILE A 279 12.33 -3.63 -10.79
C ILE A 279 12.42 -5.15 -10.61
N ILE A 280 11.40 -5.91 -11.05
CA ILE A 280 11.40 -7.38 -10.96
C ILE A 280 12.50 -7.99 -11.82
N GLU A 281 12.71 -7.50 -13.04
CA GLU A 281 13.73 -7.97 -13.97
C GLU A 281 15.16 -7.66 -13.48
N ASP A 282 15.36 -6.52 -12.82
CA ASP A 282 16.66 -6.10 -12.30
C ASP A 282 17.02 -6.77 -10.95
N LEU A 283 16.01 -7.18 -10.17
CA LEU A 283 16.19 -7.66 -8.80
C LEU A 283 17.22 -8.80 -8.68
N PRO A 284 17.23 -9.84 -9.54
CA PRO A 284 18.24 -10.92 -9.48
C PRO A 284 19.67 -10.41 -9.65
N ALA A 285 19.90 -9.50 -10.60
CA ALA A 285 21.24 -8.95 -10.85
C ALA A 285 21.73 -8.08 -9.71
N VAL A 286 20.83 -7.34 -9.05
CA VAL A 286 21.15 -6.53 -7.87
C VAL A 286 21.47 -7.44 -6.68
N MET A 287 20.70 -8.50 -6.46
CA MET A 287 20.99 -9.51 -5.41
C MET A 287 22.37 -10.13 -5.61
N GLU A 288 22.71 -10.58 -6.83
CA GLU A 288 24.02 -11.14 -7.14
C GLU A 288 25.15 -10.14 -6.88
N ARG A 289 24.97 -8.86 -7.24
CA ARG A 289 25.94 -7.79 -7.01
C ARG A 289 26.28 -7.61 -5.52
N TYR A 290 25.29 -7.77 -4.64
CA TYR A 290 25.46 -7.64 -3.19
C TYR A 290 25.68 -8.98 -2.46
N GLY A 291 25.85 -10.10 -3.21
CA GLY A 291 26.10 -11.43 -2.65
C GLY A 291 24.93 -12.02 -1.88
N MET A 292 23.70 -11.70 -2.27
CA MET A 292 22.47 -12.19 -1.67
C MET A 292 21.93 -13.38 -2.48
N GLU A 293 21.65 -14.49 -1.83
CA GLU A 293 21.16 -15.71 -2.50
C GLU A 293 19.63 -15.86 -2.32
N ASP A 294 19.07 -15.40 -1.21
CA ASP A 294 17.65 -15.50 -0.86
C ASP A 294 17.16 -14.21 -0.23
N LEU A 295 16.07 -13.64 -0.74
CA LEU A 295 15.48 -12.41 -0.20
C LEU A 295 14.94 -12.58 1.22
N THR A 296 14.49 -13.77 1.59
CA THR A 296 13.96 -13.99 2.94
C THR A 296 15.03 -13.90 4.03
N GLU A 297 16.30 -14.17 3.69
CA GLU A 297 17.42 -14.12 4.62
C GLU A 297 17.88 -12.70 4.94
N ILE A 298 17.53 -11.71 4.09
CA ILE A 298 17.95 -10.32 4.29
C ILE A 298 16.95 -9.49 5.11
N ILE A 299 15.74 -10.01 5.34
CA ILE A 299 14.68 -9.28 6.05
C ILE A 299 15.17 -8.90 7.46
N GLY A 300 15.19 -7.58 7.74
CA GLY A 300 15.68 -7.06 9.01
C GLY A 300 17.20 -7.11 9.19
N GLY A 301 17.97 -7.45 8.14
CA GLY A 301 19.43 -7.58 8.23
C GLY A 301 20.15 -6.33 8.73
N ALA A 302 19.58 -5.14 8.57
CA ALA A 302 20.13 -3.90 9.08
C ALA A 302 20.05 -3.76 10.61
N HIS A 303 19.30 -4.62 11.31
CA HIS A 303 19.18 -4.62 12.79
C HIS A 303 20.27 -5.44 13.49
N HIS A 304 21.10 -6.18 12.74
CA HIS A 304 22.09 -7.11 13.28
C HIS A 304 23.54 -6.67 13.02
N GLY A 305 23.74 -5.41 12.53
CA GLY A 305 25.04 -4.84 12.22
C GLY A 305 25.75 -4.18 13.40
#